data_61931108ed723d90855a5bff175c3eea
#
_entry.id   61931108ed723d90855a5bff175c3eea
#
_cell.length_a   1.000
_cell.length_b   1.000
_cell.length_c   1.000
_cell.angle_alpha   90.00
_cell.angle_beta   90.00
_cell.angle_gamma   90.00
#
_symmetry.space_group_name_H-M   'P 1'
#
loop_
_entity.id
_entity.type
_entity.pdbx_description
1 polymer ?
#
loop_
_entity_poly.entity_id
_entity_poly.type
_entity_poly.pdbx_seq_one_letter_code
_entity_poly.pdbx_strand_id
1 'polypeptide(L)'
;MKMKAILLTGLLLLSCVGAAYAQLPAIKLKSIDGREVSTDTLNNNGKPFIISFFATWCKPCNRELNAIHEVYEDWVEETGVKLYAISIDEAQNVQRVKPLVDGYGWEYEVLLDPNSDFRRAMGVPLIPHVFVIDGNGKVALNRSGYTEGGEEHLIEVVRELIDGTKQ
;
A
#
# COMPACT_ATOMS: atom_id res chain seq x y z
N MET A 1 32.69 -64.94 -14.55
CA MET A 1 32.84 -63.56 -13.99
C MET A 1 31.61 -62.79 -14.27
N LYS A 2 30.79 -62.45 -13.26
CA LYS A 2 29.50 -61.75 -13.39
C LYS A 2 29.72 -60.27 -13.01
N MET A 3 29.69 -59.38 -13.99
CA MET A 3 29.70 -57.94 -13.76
C MET A 3 28.32 -57.48 -13.30
N LYS A 4 28.21 -56.94 -12.07
CA LYS A 4 27.00 -56.30 -11.55
C LYS A 4 26.96 -54.84 -12.01
N ALA A 5 26.00 -54.52 -12.84
CA ALA A 5 25.71 -53.12 -13.20
C ALA A 5 25.05 -52.43 -11.98
N ILE A 6 25.66 -51.37 -11.47
CA ILE A 6 25.10 -50.50 -10.44
C ILE A 6 24.32 -49.37 -11.15
N LEU A 7 22.99 -49.46 -11.11
CA LEU A 7 22.11 -48.36 -11.52
C LEU A 7 22.14 -47.27 -10.45
N LEU A 8 22.80 -46.15 -10.74
CA LEU A 8 22.66 -44.91 -9.96
C LEU A 8 21.37 -44.21 -10.38
N THR A 9 20.33 -44.38 -9.59
CA THR A 9 19.10 -43.56 -9.68
C THR A 9 19.36 -42.19 -9.06
N GLY A 10 19.68 -41.19 -9.90
CA GLY A 10 19.79 -39.80 -9.49
C GLY A 10 18.41 -39.22 -9.15
N LEU A 11 18.13 -39.04 -7.87
CA LEU A 11 16.93 -38.35 -7.38
C LEU A 11 17.12 -36.82 -7.61
N LEU A 12 16.49 -36.30 -8.66
CA LEU A 12 16.46 -34.86 -8.96
C LEU A 12 15.51 -34.16 -7.95
N LEU A 13 16.08 -33.60 -6.89
CA LEU A 13 15.33 -32.73 -5.96
C LEU A 13 15.00 -31.42 -6.69
N LEU A 14 13.76 -31.33 -7.19
CA LEU A 14 13.18 -30.11 -7.72
C LEU A 14 12.89 -29.18 -6.54
N SER A 15 13.85 -28.31 -6.18
CA SER A 15 13.62 -27.25 -5.18
C SER A 15 12.67 -26.22 -5.79
N CYS A 16 11.39 -26.27 -5.41
CA CYS A 16 10.47 -25.16 -5.61
C CYS A 16 10.95 -23.98 -4.77
N VAL A 17 11.69 -23.06 -5.38
CA VAL A 17 11.92 -21.72 -4.81
C VAL A 17 10.59 -20.99 -4.88
N GLY A 18 9.77 -21.09 -3.84
CA GLY A 18 8.59 -20.25 -3.67
C GLY A 18 9.06 -18.80 -3.61
N ALA A 19 8.57 -17.97 -4.54
CA ALA A 19 8.73 -16.53 -4.44
C ALA A 19 8.10 -16.08 -3.12
N ALA A 20 8.93 -15.64 -2.18
CA ALA A 20 8.44 -15.02 -0.94
C ALA A 20 7.83 -13.66 -1.32
N TYR A 21 6.51 -13.59 -1.44
CA TYR A 21 5.81 -12.31 -1.55
C TYR A 21 5.99 -11.55 -0.24
N ALA A 22 6.43 -10.31 -0.34
CA ALA A 22 6.49 -9.42 0.81
C ALA A 22 5.05 -9.08 1.19
N GLN A 23 4.55 -9.67 2.27
CA GLN A 23 3.20 -9.38 2.76
C GLN A 23 3.21 -8.18 3.70
N LEU A 24 2.21 -7.31 3.56
CA LEU A 24 1.94 -6.28 4.55
C LEU A 24 1.65 -6.92 5.92
N PRO A 25 1.99 -6.25 7.03
CA PRO A 25 1.63 -6.74 8.37
C PRO A 25 0.12 -6.96 8.51
N ALA A 26 -0.30 -8.08 9.12
CA ALA A 26 -1.70 -8.41 9.33
C ALA A 26 -2.26 -7.67 10.55
N ILE A 27 -2.78 -6.47 10.34
CA ILE A 27 -3.42 -5.61 11.36
C ILE A 27 -4.89 -5.42 11.00
N LYS A 28 -5.79 -5.53 11.99
CA LYS A 28 -7.21 -5.29 11.81
C LYS A 28 -7.53 -3.80 11.98
N LEU A 29 -7.98 -3.18 10.91
CA LEU A 29 -8.45 -1.80 10.86
C LEU A 29 -9.96 -1.76 10.59
N LYS A 30 -10.56 -0.58 10.68
CA LYS A 30 -11.93 -0.33 10.24
C LYS A 30 -11.93 0.74 9.14
N SER A 31 -12.78 0.57 8.14
CA SER A 31 -13.09 1.67 7.23
C SER A 31 -13.91 2.75 7.94
N ILE A 32 -13.98 3.94 7.34
CA ILE A 32 -14.84 5.03 7.85
C ILE A 32 -16.33 4.66 7.90
N ASP A 33 -16.74 3.61 7.18
CA ASP A 33 -18.11 3.08 7.19
C ASP A 33 -18.28 1.89 8.15
N GLY A 34 -17.24 1.58 8.95
CA GLY A 34 -17.28 0.56 10.00
C GLY A 34 -16.97 -0.87 9.56
N ARG A 35 -16.64 -1.10 8.29
CA ARG A 35 -16.24 -2.42 7.77
C ARG A 35 -14.85 -2.81 8.30
N GLU A 36 -14.70 -4.02 8.80
CA GLU A 36 -13.40 -4.56 9.24
C GLU A 36 -12.54 -4.95 8.03
N VAL A 37 -11.27 -4.53 8.03
CA VAL A 37 -10.29 -4.79 6.97
C VAL A 37 -8.98 -5.26 7.61
N SER A 38 -8.42 -6.37 7.12
CA SER A 38 -7.07 -6.80 7.50
C SER A 38 -6.04 -6.25 6.51
N THR A 39 -4.99 -5.60 7.01
CA THR A 39 -4.04 -4.88 6.15
C THR A 39 -3.19 -5.77 5.26
N ASP A 40 -3.02 -7.04 5.60
CA ASP A 40 -2.38 -8.05 4.74
C ASP A 40 -3.23 -8.43 3.51
N THR A 41 -4.51 -8.06 3.51
CA THR A 41 -5.41 -8.25 2.36
C THR A 41 -5.50 -7.03 1.44
N LEU A 42 -4.83 -5.92 1.79
CA LEU A 42 -4.77 -4.74 0.93
C LEU A 42 -4.03 -5.10 -0.36
N ASN A 43 -4.68 -4.88 -1.49
CA ASN A 43 -4.13 -5.22 -2.80
C ASN A 43 -4.83 -4.43 -3.90
N ASN A 44 -4.31 -4.53 -5.11
CA ASN A 44 -4.92 -3.96 -6.31
C ASN A 44 -4.92 -4.99 -7.48
N ASN A 45 -5.23 -6.25 -7.19
CA ASN A 45 -5.34 -7.32 -8.20
C ASN A 45 -4.07 -7.47 -9.07
N GLY A 46 -2.90 -7.45 -8.43
CA GLY A 46 -1.61 -7.55 -9.10
C GLY A 46 -1.10 -6.25 -9.72
N LYS A 47 -1.82 -5.13 -9.57
CA LYS A 47 -1.36 -3.79 -9.94
C LYS A 47 -0.75 -3.08 -8.75
N PRO A 48 0.09 -2.05 -8.97
CA PRO A 48 0.59 -1.20 -7.89
C PRO A 48 -0.53 -0.47 -7.16
N PHE A 49 -0.28 -0.14 -5.88
CA PHE A 49 -1.18 0.68 -5.07
C PHE A 49 -0.40 1.56 -4.09
N ILE A 50 -1.09 2.57 -3.57
CA ILE A 50 -0.51 3.57 -2.68
C ILE A 50 -1.11 3.41 -1.29
N ILE A 51 -0.27 3.53 -0.25
CA ILE A 51 -0.70 3.66 1.15
C ILE A 51 -0.20 5.00 1.66
N SER A 52 -1.11 5.89 2.10
CA SER A 52 -0.76 7.18 2.69
C SER A 52 -1.24 7.28 4.13
N PHE A 53 -0.31 7.52 5.07
CA PHE A 53 -0.62 7.75 6.48
C PHE A 53 -0.84 9.23 6.74
N PHE A 54 -1.97 9.57 7.36
CA PHE A 54 -2.39 10.94 7.63
C PHE A 54 -3.11 11.06 8.99
N ALA A 55 -3.43 12.30 9.37
CA ALA A 55 -4.37 12.59 10.45
C ALA A 55 -5.16 13.86 10.12
N THR A 56 -6.34 14.02 10.71
CA THR A 56 -7.22 15.17 10.46
C THR A 56 -6.57 16.51 10.84
N TRP A 57 -5.71 16.52 11.83
CA TRP A 57 -4.95 17.69 12.31
C TRP A 57 -3.66 17.96 11.53
N CYS A 58 -3.25 17.05 10.64
CA CYS A 58 -2.01 17.16 9.87
C CYS A 58 -2.23 17.98 8.59
N LYS A 59 -1.95 19.28 8.62
CA LYS A 59 -2.12 20.17 7.46
C LYS A 59 -1.35 19.74 6.21
N PRO A 60 -0.05 19.35 6.28
CA PRO A 60 0.66 18.89 5.08
C PRO A 60 0.10 17.57 4.53
N CYS A 61 -0.44 16.68 5.39
CA CYS A 61 -1.11 15.45 4.93
C CYS A 61 -2.37 15.79 4.12
N ASN A 62 -3.19 16.70 4.64
CA ASN A 62 -4.42 17.11 3.96
C ASN A 62 -4.13 17.80 2.62
N ARG A 63 -3.03 18.58 2.53
CA ARG A 63 -2.61 19.17 1.25
C ARG A 63 -2.18 18.11 0.25
N GLU A 64 -1.37 17.12 0.65
CA GLU A 64 -0.96 16.02 -0.21
C GLU A 64 -2.17 15.22 -0.72
N LEU A 65 -3.06 14.80 0.20
CA LEU A 65 -4.24 14.03 -0.18
C LEU A 65 -5.20 14.84 -1.06
N ASN A 66 -5.35 16.15 -0.84
CA ASN A 66 -6.14 16.99 -1.74
C ASN A 66 -5.50 17.14 -3.12
N ALA A 67 -4.18 17.34 -3.20
CA ALA A 67 -3.49 17.40 -4.49
C ALA A 67 -3.62 16.07 -5.27
N ILE A 68 -3.54 14.94 -4.57
CA ILE A 68 -3.81 13.63 -5.19
C ILE A 68 -5.27 13.55 -5.64
N HIS A 69 -6.22 14.00 -4.83
CA HIS A 69 -7.66 13.93 -5.17
C HIS A 69 -7.99 14.66 -6.47
N GLU A 70 -7.37 15.82 -6.71
CA GLU A 70 -7.59 16.61 -7.93
C GLU A 70 -7.22 15.87 -9.23
N VAL A 71 -6.31 14.90 -9.15
CA VAL A 71 -5.79 14.13 -10.30
C VAL A 71 -6.08 12.62 -10.21
N TYR A 72 -6.78 12.19 -9.14
CA TYR A 72 -6.95 10.77 -8.83
C TYR A 72 -7.75 10.00 -9.88
N GLU A 73 -8.79 10.61 -10.43
CA GLU A 73 -9.60 10.00 -11.49
C GLU A 73 -8.75 9.72 -12.73
N ASP A 74 -7.92 10.69 -13.15
CA ASP A 74 -7.00 10.52 -14.28
C ASP A 74 -5.98 9.39 -14.01
N TRP A 75 -5.44 9.32 -12.78
CA TRP A 75 -4.52 8.25 -12.39
C TRP A 75 -5.17 6.86 -12.45
N VAL A 76 -6.42 6.76 -11.98
CA VAL A 76 -7.18 5.51 -12.01
C VAL A 76 -7.50 5.11 -13.45
N GLU A 77 -7.90 6.04 -14.31
CA GLU A 77 -8.18 5.77 -15.73
C GLU A 77 -6.92 5.30 -16.46
N GLU A 78 -5.79 5.97 -16.23
CA GLU A 78 -4.52 5.66 -16.90
C GLU A 78 -3.90 4.34 -16.42
N THR A 79 -3.84 4.13 -15.10
CA THR A 79 -3.02 3.07 -14.49
C THR A 79 -3.83 2.02 -13.75
N GLY A 80 -5.04 2.35 -13.35
CA GLY A 80 -5.85 1.57 -12.43
C GLY A 80 -5.28 1.55 -11.01
N VAL A 81 -4.45 2.53 -10.63
CA VAL A 81 -3.88 2.63 -9.28
C VAL A 81 -4.98 2.76 -8.23
N LYS A 82 -4.75 2.18 -7.06
CA LYS A 82 -5.61 2.31 -5.89
C LYS A 82 -4.86 3.01 -4.77
N LEU A 83 -5.55 3.87 -4.02
CA LEU A 83 -5.00 4.53 -2.85
C LEU A 83 -5.78 4.11 -1.59
N TYR A 84 -5.03 3.77 -0.54
CA TYR A 84 -5.53 3.55 0.81
C TYR A 84 -4.99 4.66 1.71
N ALA A 85 -5.85 5.52 2.22
CA ALA A 85 -5.49 6.54 3.19
C ALA A 85 -5.72 6.00 4.61
N ILE A 86 -4.68 5.98 5.42
CA ILE A 86 -4.70 5.41 6.78
C ILE A 86 -4.67 6.55 7.78
N SER A 87 -5.80 6.80 8.43
CA SER A 87 -5.88 7.79 9.51
C SER A 87 -5.26 7.23 10.78
N ILE A 88 -4.33 7.98 11.37
CA ILE A 88 -3.77 7.72 12.70
C ILE A 88 -4.40 8.61 13.79
N ASP A 89 -5.58 9.18 13.53
CA ASP A 89 -6.34 9.88 14.55
C ASP A 89 -6.67 8.94 15.70
N GLU A 90 -6.32 9.34 16.92
CA GLU A 90 -6.58 8.55 18.12
C GLU A 90 -8.08 8.39 18.38
N ALA A 91 -8.47 7.41 19.19
CA ALA A 91 -9.87 7.01 19.43
C ALA A 91 -10.83 8.18 19.74
N GLN A 92 -10.36 9.21 20.47
CA GLN A 92 -11.16 10.40 20.79
C GLN A 92 -11.38 11.34 19.58
N ASN A 93 -10.62 11.19 18.50
CA ASN A 93 -10.66 12.04 17.30
C ASN A 93 -11.16 11.31 16.05
N VAL A 94 -11.28 9.99 16.07
CA VAL A 94 -11.71 9.15 14.93
C VAL A 94 -13.00 9.65 14.28
N GLN A 95 -13.96 10.16 15.08
CA GLN A 95 -15.22 10.71 14.56
C GLN A 95 -15.06 11.95 13.66
N ARG A 96 -13.85 12.57 13.63
CA ARG A 96 -13.56 13.71 12.75
C ARG A 96 -13.14 13.28 11.35
N VAL A 97 -12.73 12.02 11.18
CA VAL A 97 -12.17 11.53 9.91
C VAL A 97 -13.24 11.54 8.82
N LYS A 98 -14.38 10.89 9.05
CA LYS A 98 -15.44 10.81 8.03
C LYS A 98 -15.95 12.21 7.60
N PRO A 99 -16.26 13.16 8.48
CA PRO A 99 -16.64 14.52 8.07
C PRO A 99 -15.57 15.25 7.25
N LEU A 100 -14.28 15.01 7.54
CA LEU A 100 -13.20 15.59 6.77
C LEU A 100 -13.15 14.98 5.36
N VAL A 101 -13.22 13.66 5.24
CA VAL A 101 -13.24 12.92 3.97
C VAL A 101 -14.42 13.37 3.10
N ASP A 102 -15.63 13.42 3.70
CA ASP A 102 -16.83 13.86 3.00
C ASP A 102 -16.73 15.34 2.57
N GLY A 103 -16.12 16.18 3.40
CA GLY A 103 -15.94 17.61 3.13
C GLY A 103 -14.96 17.91 2.00
N TYR A 104 -13.94 17.11 1.81
CA TYR A 104 -13.00 17.19 0.69
C TYR A 104 -13.45 16.40 -0.54
N GLY A 105 -14.42 15.48 -0.38
CA GLY A 105 -14.90 14.63 -1.47
C GLY A 105 -13.93 13.52 -1.86
N TRP A 106 -13.05 13.07 -0.96
CA TRP A 106 -12.08 12.02 -1.28
C TRP A 106 -12.76 10.69 -1.64
N GLU A 107 -12.41 10.14 -2.80
CA GLU A 107 -13.03 8.92 -3.36
C GLU A 107 -12.24 7.64 -3.08
N TYR A 108 -11.01 7.75 -2.57
CA TYR A 108 -10.18 6.61 -2.21
C TYR A 108 -10.58 5.99 -0.85
N GLU A 109 -10.17 4.75 -0.63
CA GLU A 109 -10.52 4.02 0.58
C GLU A 109 -9.79 4.57 1.81
N VAL A 110 -10.55 4.91 2.86
CA VAL A 110 -10.00 5.45 4.12
C VAL A 110 -10.20 4.44 5.24
N LEU A 111 -9.09 4.08 5.91
CA LEU A 111 -9.04 3.16 7.04
C LEU A 111 -8.58 3.89 8.31
N LEU A 112 -9.02 3.39 9.46
CA LEU A 112 -8.79 3.98 10.77
C LEU A 112 -7.80 3.10 11.56
N ASP A 113 -6.68 3.68 11.99
CA ASP A 113 -5.64 3.08 12.81
C ASP A 113 -5.49 3.84 14.16
N PRO A 114 -6.55 3.84 15.02
CA PRO A 114 -6.61 4.72 16.20
C PRO A 114 -5.55 4.37 17.26
N ASN A 115 -5.02 3.18 17.22
CA ASN A 115 -3.95 2.73 18.10
C ASN A 115 -2.56 2.87 17.46
N SER A 116 -2.47 3.31 16.22
CA SER A 116 -1.23 3.34 15.43
C SER A 116 -0.54 1.97 15.31
N ASP A 117 -1.31 0.87 15.29
CA ASP A 117 -0.76 -0.48 15.20
C ASP A 117 -0.16 -0.74 13.81
N PHE A 118 -0.88 -0.39 12.76
CA PHE A 118 -0.38 -0.52 11.38
C PHE A 118 0.74 0.48 11.11
N ARG A 119 0.60 1.72 11.58
CA ARG A 119 1.67 2.73 11.51
C ARG A 119 2.99 2.20 12.09
N ARG A 120 2.94 1.62 13.31
CA ARG A 120 4.14 1.06 13.96
C ARG A 120 4.69 -0.15 13.21
N ALA A 121 3.82 -1.07 12.77
CA ALA A 121 4.21 -2.26 12.02
C ALA A 121 4.89 -1.91 10.68
N MET A 122 4.46 -0.81 10.03
CA MET A 122 5.07 -0.28 8.80
C MET A 122 6.30 0.60 9.05
N GLY A 123 6.68 0.84 10.31
CA GLY A 123 7.84 1.65 10.67
C GLY A 123 7.71 3.14 10.30
N VAL A 124 6.51 3.70 10.32
CA VAL A 124 6.23 5.10 9.95
C VAL A 124 6.60 6.06 11.08
N PRO A 125 7.69 6.85 10.96
CA PRO A 125 8.16 7.71 12.05
C PRO A 125 7.35 9.00 12.16
N LEU A 126 6.95 9.58 11.04
CA LEU A 126 6.22 10.86 10.96
C LEU A 126 5.26 10.86 9.77
N ILE A 127 4.27 11.74 9.77
CA ILE A 127 3.29 11.94 8.69
C ILE A 127 3.42 13.34 8.07
N PRO A 128 3.03 13.53 6.78
CA PRO A 128 2.57 12.50 5.87
C PRO A 128 3.65 11.47 5.56
N HIS A 129 3.23 10.23 5.36
CA HIS A 129 4.13 9.16 4.96
C HIS A 129 3.44 8.29 3.93
N VAL A 130 4.12 8.08 2.81
CA VAL A 130 3.55 7.38 1.66
C VAL A 130 4.43 6.21 1.25
N PHE A 131 3.77 5.09 0.96
CA PHE A 131 4.37 3.93 0.30
C PHE A 131 3.72 3.75 -1.06
N VAL A 132 4.51 3.41 -2.08
CA VAL A 132 4.03 2.76 -3.29
C VAL A 132 4.39 1.29 -3.17
N ILE A 133 3.39 0.44 -3.30
CA ILE A 133 3.52 -1.03 -3.23
C ILE A 133 3.33 -1.58 -4.63
N ASP A 134 4.23 -2.46 -5.08
CA ASP A 134 4.10 -3.13 -6.37
C ASP A 134 3.00 -4.21 -6.36
N GLY A 135 2.69 -4.79 -7.52
CA GLY A 135 1.68 -5.82 -7.67
C GLY A 135 1.96 -7.13 -6.91
N ASN A 136 3.19 -7.31 -6.39
CA ASN A 136 3.61 -8.46 -5.59
C ASN A 136 3.66 -8.16 -4.09
N GLY A 137 3.21 -6.97 -3.66
CA GLY A 137 3.21 -6.55 -2.25
C GLY A 137 4.54 -5.99 -1.74
N LYS A 138 5.54 -5.78 -2.61
CA LYS A 138 6.83 -5.22 -2.24
C LYS A 138 6.80 -3.69 -2.24
N VAL A 139 7.42 -3.08 -1.25
CA VAL A 139 7.61 -1.62 -1.18
C VAL A 139 8.56 -1.17 -2.29
N ALA A 140 8.06 -0.37 -3.23
CA ALA A 140 8.81 0.25 -4.30
C ALA A 140 9.24 1.68 -3.96
N LEU A 141 8.40 2.43 -3.24
CA LEU A 141 8.70 3.76 -2.72
C LEU A 141 8.32 3.85 -1.24
N ASN A 142 9.16 4.54 -0.47
CA ASN A 142 8.92 4.90 0.93
C ASN A 142 9.36 6.36 1.11
N ARG A 143 8.40 7.26 1.37
CA ARG A 143 8.66 8.70 1.49
C ARG A 143 7.95 9.29 2.69
N SER A 144 8.67 10.13 3.46
CA SER A 144 8.12 10.96 4.53
C SER A 144 8.10 12.43 4.13
N GLY A 145 7.08 13.15 4.58
CA GLY A 145 6.90 14.57 4.29
C GLY A 145 6.26 14.81 2.93
N TYR A 146 5.75 16.02 2.74
CA TYR A 146 5.15 16.50 1.50
C TYR A 146 5.67 17.88 1.14
N THR A 147 6.03 18.03 -0.13
CA THR A 147 6.27 19.30 -0.80
C THR A 147 5.30 19.37 -1.98
N GLU A 148 4.82 20.56 -2.29
CA GLU A 148 3.90 20.81 -3.40
C GLU A 148 4.46 20.25 -4.71
N GLY A 149 3.61 19.52 -5.47
CA GLY A 149 4.02 18.78 -6.67
C GLY A 149 4.65 17.40 -6.37
N GLY A 150 4.85 17.04 -5.10
CA GLY A 150 5.46 15.75 -4.73
C GLY A 150 4.57 14.54 -5.05
N GLU A 151 3.27 14.74 -5.25
CA GLU A 151 2.32 13.71 -5.67
C GLU A 151 2.63 13.18 -7.07
N GLU A 152 3.17 14.01 -7.97
CA GLU A 152 3.54 13.59 -9.33
C GLU A 152 4.56 12.44 -9.32
N HIS A 153 5.50 12.47 -8.38
CA HIS A 153 6.49 11.39 -8.27
C HIS A 153 5.84 10.05 -7.87
N LEU A 154 4.71 10.05 -7.19
CA LEU A 154 3.99 8.82 -6.83
C LEU A 154 3.48 8.11 -8.08
N ILE A 155 2.84 8.87 -8.97
CA ILE A 155 2.29 8.29 -10.21
C ILE A 155 3.38 7.90 -11.20
N GLU A 156 4.51 8.62 -11.23
CA GLU A 156 5.68 8.22 -12.03
C GLU A 156 6.18 6.84 -11.62
N VAL A 157 6.36 6.60 -10.31
CA VAL A 157 6.76 5.28 -9.80
C VAL A 157 5.72 4.20 -10.14
N VAL A 158 4.43 4.51 -10.04
CA VAL A 158 3.35 3.57 -10.44
C VAL A 158 3.45 3.21 -11.92
N ARG A 159 3.67 4.21 -12.81
CA ARG A 159 3.85 3.99 -14.25
C ARG A 159 5.05 3.07 -14.55
N GLU A 160 6.20 3.36 -13.92
CA GLU A 160 7.42 2.55 -14.07
C GLU A 160 7.19 1.09 -13.66
N LEU A 161 6.47 0.84 -12.57
CA LEU A 161 6.13 -0.49 -12.11
C LEU A 161 5.22 -1.24 -13.08
N ILE A 162 4.26 -0.55 -13.70
CA ILE A 162 3.35 -1.14 -14.70
C ILE A 162 4.12 -1.47 -15.97
N ASP A 163 4.99 -0.58 -16.44
CA ASP A 163 5.76 -0.79 -17.67
C ASP A 163 6.82 -1.90 -17.48
N GLY A 164 7.45 -1.99 -16.31
CA GLY A 164 8.38 -3.07 -15.97
C GLY A 164 7.74 -4.46 -15.88
N THR A 165 6.43 -4.54 -15.66
CA THR A 165 5.69 -5.82 -15.66
C THR A 165 5.25 -6.28 -17.05
N LYS A 166 5.37 -5.44 -18.08
CA LYS A 166 5.01 -5.75 -19.48
C LYS A 166 6.16 -6.39 -20.29
N GLN A 167 7.36 -6.51 -19.69
CA GLN A 167 8.55 -7.16 -20.30
C GLN A 167 8.65 -8.61 -19.81
#